data_026f670655f8fefc0397a12987694ddf
#
_entry.id   026f670655f8fefc0397a12987694ddf
#
_cell.length_a   1.000
_cell.length_b   1.000
_cell.length_c   1.000
_cell.angle_alpha   90.00
_cell.angle_beta   90.00
_cell.angle_gamma   90.00
#
_symmetry.space_group_name_H-M   'P 1'
#
loop_
_entity.id
_entity.type
_entity.pdbx_description
1 polymer ?
#
loop_
_entity_poly.entity_id
_entity_poly.type
_entity_poly.pdbx_seq_one_letter_code
_entity_poly.pdbx_strand_id
1 'polypeptide(L)'
;MKVFILLLMFLALLASAVVLRVEASKAALAHEPAVDPAIATAPLPGHAGRVMERACRDCHSNQTSWPWYSHVPPASWIIQRDVDLGRRMFDFTDWSSGRATPTKDQMSLICVAVSAGSMPPLPYRQLHPQAKLTPGDVDALCKLADSAGTR
;
A
#
# COMPACT_ATOMS: atom_id res chain seq x y z
N MET A 1 -8.04 48.70 -1.85
CA MET A 1 -8.73 48.05 -3.00
C MET A 1 -7.76 47.15 -3.79
N LYS A 2 -6.62 47.65 -4.30
CA LYS A 2 -5.65 46.87 -5.10
C LYS A 2 -5.09 45.61 -4.36
N VAL A 3 -4.70 45.76 -3.10
CA VAL A 3 -4.17 44.65 -2.28
C VAL A 3 -5.21 43.53 -2.08
N PHE A 4 -6.48 43.89 -1.86
CA PHE A 4 -7.57 42.94 -1.70
C PHE A 4 -7.82 42.15 -2.99
N ILE A 5 -7.77 42.82 -4.16
CA ILE A 5 -7.90 42.13 -5.45
C ILE A 5 -6.75 41.16 -5.69
N LEU A 6 -5.51 41.57 -5.39
CA LEU A 6 -4.33 40.70 -5.52
C LEU A 6 -4.43 39.47 -4.61
N LEU A 7 -4.92 39.64 -3.37
CA LEU A 7 -5.14 38.53 -2.47
C LEU A 7 -6.18 37.55 -2.98
N LEU A 8 -7.30 38.04 -3.51
CA LEU A 8 -8.35 37.17 -4.11
C LEU A 8 -7.81 36.42 -5.34
N MET A 9 -7.05 37.10 -6.21
CA MET A 9 -6.43 36.42 -7.36
C MET A 9 -5.44 35.33 -6.91
N PHE A 10 -4.64 35.59 -5.89
CA PHE A 10 -3.71 34.62 -5.35
C PHE A 10 -4.43 33.40 -4.76
N LEU A 11 -5.49 33.61 -3.99
CA LEU A 11 -6.31 32.53 -3.44
C LEU A 11 -6.99 31.71 -4.54
N ALA A 12 -7.48 32.37 -5.60
CA ALA A 12 -8.08 31.66 -6.75
C ALA A 12 -7.03 30.80 -7.48
N LEU A 13 -5.81 31.30 -7.67
CA LEU A 13 -4.72 30.52 -8.26
C LEU A 13 -4.34 29.31 -7.41
N LEU A 14 -4.25 29.49 -6.09
CA LEU A 14 -4.00 28.36 -5.17
C LEU A 14 -5.10 27.32 -5.23
N ALA A 15 -6.37 27.74 -5.22
CA ALA A 15 -7.51 26.84 -5.35
C ALA A 15 -7.48 26.06 -6.68
N SER A 16 -7.19 26.74 -7.78
CA SER A 16 -7.04 26.11 -9.11
C SER A 16 -5.90 25.10 -9.13
N ALA A 17 -4.76 25.42 -8.53
CA ALA A 17 -3.63 24.50 -8.44
C ALA A 17 -3.96 23.25 -7.62
N VAL A 18 -4.71 23.40 -6.53
CA VAL A 18 -5.17 22.27 -5.72
C VAL A 18 -6.14 21.38 -6.51
N VAL A 19 -7.12 21.98 -7.21
CA VAL A 19 -8.07 21.22 -8.05
C VAL A 19 -7.35 20.44 -9.13
N LEU A 20 -6.41 21.07 -9.85
CA LEU A 20 -5.61 20.38 -10.88
C LEU A 20 -4.81 19.21 -10.31
N ARG A 21 -4.25 19.36 -9.10
CA ARG A 21 -3.53 18.26 -8.43
C ARG A 21 -4.44 17.11 -8.03
N VAL A 22 -5.65 17.42 -7.55
CA VAL A 22 -6.65 16.40 -7.21
C VAL A 22 -7.07 15.61 -8.46
N GLU A 23 -7.36 16.30 -9.58
CA GLU A 23 -7.74 15.63 -10.82
C GLU A 23 -6.58 14.80 -11.41
N ALA A 24 -5.35 15.29 -11.38
CA ALA A 24 -4.17 14.54 -11.80
C ALA A 24 -3.95 13.27 -10.93
N SER A 25 -4.18 13.38 -9.61
CA SER A 25 -4.11 12.25 -8.70
C SER A 25 -5.19 11.20 -8.99
N LYS A 26 -6.45 11.65 -9.24
CA LYS A 26 -7.54 10.75 -9.64
C LYS A 26 -7.25 10.03 -10.95
N ALA A 27 -6.72 10.75 -11.95
CA ALA A 27 -6.35 10.17 -13.24
C ALA A 27 -5.23 9.12 -13.10
N ALA A 28 -4.24 9.38 -12.26
CA ALA A 28 -3.17 8.42 -11.97
C ALA A 28 -3.71 7.14 -11.30
N LEU A 29 -4.64 7.28 -10.35
CA LEU A 29 -5.28 6.15 -9.67
C LEU A 29 -6.22 5.36 -10.58
N ALA A 30 -6.89 6.04 -11.52
CA ALA A 30 -7.79 5.41 -12.50
C ALA A 30 -7.02 4.64 -13.60
N HIS A 31 -5.73 4.88 -13.77
CA HIS A 31 -4.89 4.21 -14.77
C HIS A 31 -4.22 2.95 -14.22
N GLU A 32 -4.58 2.50 -13.03
CA GLU A 32 -4.09 1.23 -12.51
C GLU A 32 -4.63 0.08 -13.38
N PRO A 33 -3.77 -0.80 -13.94
CA PRO A 33 -4.23 -1.87 -14.80
C PRO A 33 -5.22 -2.75 -14.05
N ALA A 34 -6.36 -3.04 -14.66
CA ALA A 34 -7.33 -3.96 -14.10
C ALA A 34 -6.65 -5.31 -13.86
N VAL A 35 -6.67 -5.76 -12.61
CA VAL A 35 -6.11 -7.06 -12.24
C VAL A 35 -7.02 -8.14 -12.78
N ASP A 36 -6.45 -9.10 -13.50
CA ASP A 36 -7.16 -10.32 -13.86
C ASP A 36 -7.67 -11.01 -12.59
N PRO A 37 -8.97 -11.20 -12.40
CA PRO A 37 -9.51 -11.86 -11.22
C PRO A 37 -8.92 -13.26 -10.98
N ALA A 38 -8.48 -13.95 -12.03
CA ALA A 38 -7.82 -15.26 -11.95
C ALA A 38 -6.42 -15.16 -11.32
N ILE A 39 -5.76 -14.00 -11.45
CA ILE A 39 -4.44 -13.73 -10.84
C ILE A 39 -4.61 -13.29 -9.37
N ALA A 40 -5.78 -12.71 -9.06
CA ALA A 40 -6.10 -12.21 -7.73
C ALA A 40 -6.24 -13.31 -6.66
N THR A 41 -6.36 -14.58 -7.03
CA THR A 41 -6.89 -15.65 -6.16
C THR A 41 -5.91 -16.73 -5.77
N ALA A 42 -4.60 -16.61 -6.05
CA ALA A 42 -3.61 -17.54 -5.50
C ALA A 42 -3.03 -16.99 -4.19
N PRO A 43 -3.73 -17.14 -3.04
CA PRO A 43 -3.19 -16.66 -1.78
C PRO A 43 -1.98 -17.51 -1.39
N LEU A 44 -0.97 -16.88 -0.81
CA LEU A 44 0.04 -17.63 -0.08
C LEU A 44 -0.67 -18.57 0.90
N PRO A 45 -0.26 -19.85 0.99
CA PRO A 45 -1.01 -20.84 1.76
C PRO A 45 -1.03 -20.53 3.26
N GLY A 46 -2.15 -20.85 3.92
CA GLY A 46 -2.24 -20.86 5.36
C GLY A 46 -2.52 -19.50 6.02
N HIS A 47 -2.14 -19.40 7.29
CA HIS A 47 -2.43 -18.23 8.12
C HIS A 47 -1.65 -16.98 7.65
N ALA A 48 -0.38 -17.15 7.32
CA ALA A 48 0.47 -16.05 6.85
C ALA A 48 -0.06 -15.41 5.55
N GLY A 49 -0.58 -16.21 4.61
CA GLY A 49 -1.20 -15.69 3.39
C GLY A 49 -2.41 -14.78 3.69
N ARG A 50 -3.28 -15.20 4.62
CA ARG A 50 -4.41 -14.36 5.05
C ARG A 50 -3.97 -13.07 5.73
N VAL A 51 -2.86 -13.11 6.49
CA VAL A 51 -2.29 -11.93 7.12
C VAL A 51 -1.78 -10.96 6.06
N MET A 52 -1.02 -11.44 5.08
CA MET A 52 -0.51 -10.62 3.99
C MET A 52 -1.65 -9.99 3.18
N GLU A 53 -2.70 -10.76 2.90
CA GLU A 53 -3.88 -10.30 2.18
C GLU A 53 -4.58 -9.13 2.89
N ARG A 54 -4.82 -9.23 4.20
CA ARG A 54 -5.57 -8.21 4.94
C ARG A 54 -4.76 -7.01 5.41
N ALA A 55 -3.42 -7.16 5.55
CA ALA A 55 -2.57 -6.17 6.20
C ALA A 55 -1.50 -5.54 5.30
N CYS A 56 -1.18 -6.18 4.17
CA CYS A 56 -0.04 -5.78 3.35
C CYS A 56 -0.44 -5.50 1.89
N ARG A 57 -1.50 -6.16 1.38
CA ARG A 57 -1.92 -6.12 0.00
C ARG A 57 -2.05 -4.71 -0.57
N ASP A 58 -2.68 -3.79 0.17
CA ASP A 58 -3.01 -2.46 -0.33
C ASP A 58 -1.76 -1.66 -0.76
N CYS A 59 -0.62 -1.85 -0.07
CA CYS A 59 0.62 -1.16 -0.43
C CYS A 59 1.58 -2.04 -1.24
N HIS A 60 1.46 -3.37 -1.17
CA HIS A 60 2.43 -4.31 -1.73
C HIS A 60 1.85 -5.16 -2.87
N SER A 61 0.76 -4.74 -3.49
CA SER A 61 0.22 -5.38 -4.69
C SER A 61 -0.46 -4.35 -5.60
N ASN A 62 -0.83 -4.76 -6.81
CA ASN A 62 -1.63 -3.95 -7.71
C ASN A 62 -3.15 -4.01 -7.41
N GLN A 63 -3.55 -4.58 -6.26
CA GLN A 63 -4.94 -4.70 -5.82
C GLN A 63 -5.28 -3.75 -4.66
N THR A 64 -4.77 -2.54 -4.70
CA THR A 64 -5.01 -1.51 -3.68
C THR A 64 -6.49 -1.15 -3.61
N SER A 65 -7.07 -1.22 -2.41
CA SER A 65 -8.37 -0.62 -2.15
C SER A 65 -8.20 0.86 -1.84
N TRP A 66 -8.63 1.72 -2.76
CA TRP A 66 -8.50 3.16 -2.61
C TRP A 66 -9.66 3.75 -1.81
N PRO A 67 -9.49 4.11 -0.52
CA PRO A 67 -10.55 4.74 0.26
C PRO A 67 -10.76 6.18 -0.19
N TRP A 68 -11.90 6.78 0.15
CA TRP A 68 -12.24 8.15 -0.29
C TRP A 68 -11.18 9.20 0.05
N TYR A 69 -10.51 9.08 1.20
CA TYR A 69 -9.47 10.03 1.62
C TYR A 69 -8.17 9.90 0.82
N SER A 70 -7.96 8.79 0.10
CA SER A 70 -6.82 8.63 -0.81
C SER A 70 -6.88 9.54 -2.04
N HIS A 71 -8.02 10.21 -2.26
CA HIS A 71 -8.23 11.17 -3.34
C HIS A 71 -8.11 12.62 -2.88
N VAL A 72 -7.85 12.87 -1.58
CA VAL A 72 -7.85 14.23 -0.98
C VAL A 72 -6.44 14.59 -0.48
N PRO A 73 -5.82 15.69 -1.00
CA PRO A 73 -4.56 16.19 -0.45
C PRO A 73 -4.72 16.67 1.01
N PRO A 74 -3.69 16.54 1.84
CA PRO A 74 -2.37 15.94 1.56
C PRO A 74 -2.32 14.41 1.66
N ALA A 75 -3.39 13.76 2.13
CA ALA A 75 -3.42 12.30 2.34
C ALA A 75 -3.13 11.53 1.04
N SER A 76 -3.69 11.98 -0.09
CA SER A 76 -3.45 11.34 -1.40
C SER A 76 -1.97 11.25 -1.77
N TRP A 77 -1.18 12.27 -1.47
CA TRP A 77 0.26 12.29 -1.80
C TRP A 77 1.05 11.29 -0.93
N ILE A 78 0.69 11.22 0.35
CA ILE A 78 1.34 10.29 1.31
C ILE A 78 1.01 8.85 0.93
N ILE A 79 -0.27 8.55 0.71
CA ILE A 79 -0.74 7.20 0.40
C ILE A 79 -0.14 6.72 -0.92
N GLN A 80 -0.17 7.56 -1.98
CA GLN A 80 0.41 7.20 -3.27
C GLN A 80 1.91 6.91 -3.16
N ARG A 81 2.66 7.76 -2.43
CA ARG A 81 4.07 7.51 -2.15
C ARG A 81 4.29 6.19 -1.42
N ASP A 82 3.49 5.89 -0.40
CA ASP A 82 3.65 4.67 0.40
C ASP A 82 3.34 3.42 -0.43
N VAL A 83 2.33 3.46 -1.30
CA VAL A 83 2.02 2.38 -2.24
C VAL A 83 3.16 2.19 -3.25
N ASP A 84 3.66 3.28 -3.84
CA ASP A 84 4.77 3.22 -4.80
C ASP A 84 6.05 2.66 -4.16
N LEU A 85 6.34 3.03 -2.91
CA LEU A 85 7.48 2.50 -2.18
C LEU A 85 7.28 1.03 -1.82
N GLY A 86 6.08 0.66 -1.38
CA GLY A 86 5.74 -0.71 -1.04
C GLY A 86 5.95 -1.65 -2.22
N ARG A 87 5.41 -1.31 -3.39
CA ARG A 87 5.57 -2.10 -4.63
C ARG A 87 7.01 -2.21 -5.10
N ARG A 88 7.80 -1.15 -4.95
CA ARG A 88 9.24 -1.20 -5.28
C ARG A 88 10.04 -2.11 -4.37
N MET A 89 9.66 -2.24 -3.11
CA MET A 89 10.35 -3.15 -2.17
C MET A 89 10.04 -4.61 -2.48
N PHE A 90 8.78 -4.94 -2.67
CA PHE A 90 8.30 -6.24 -3.18
C PHE A 90 6.83 -6.12 -3.58
N ASP A 91 6.45 -6.79 -4.65
CA ASP A 91 5.08 -6.82 -5.17
C ASP A 91 4.53 -8.24 -5.04
N PHE A 92 3.49 -8.39 -4.22
CA PHE A 92 2.82 -9.69 -4.01
C PHE A 92 2.06 -10.18 -5.24
N THR A 93 1.75 -9.30 -6.18
CA THR A 93 1.07 -9.68 -7.41
C THR A 93 1.85 -10.75 -8.16
N ASP A 94 3.17 -10.63 -8.19
CA ASP A 94 4.02 -11.61 -8.85
C ASP A 94 4.10 -12.93 -8.09
N TRP A 95 4.04 -12.89 -6.76
CA TRP A 95 4.02 -14.09 -5.93
C TRP A 95 2.67 -14.82 -6.01
N SER A 96 1.57 -14.09 -5.94
CA SER A 96 0.22 -14.67 -6.02
C SER A 96 -0.08 -15.27 -7.39
N SER A 97 0.49 -14.70 -8.45
CA SER A 97 0.34 -15.19 -9.83
C SER A 97 1.31 -16.33 -10.19
N GLY A 98 2.23 -16.69 -9.29
CA GLY A 98 3.26 -17.70 -9.55
C GLY A 98 4.35 -17.24 -10.53
N ARG A 99 4.38 -15.96 -10.93
CA ARG A 99 5.43 -15.40 -11.79
C ARG A 99 6.75 -15.24 -11.06
N ALA A 100 6.72 -15.09 -9.74
CA ALA A 100 7.89 -15.06 -8.88
C ALA A 100 7.64 -15.82 -7.59
N THR A 101 8.70 -16.30 -6.96
CA THR A 101 8.68 -16.86 -5.62
C THR A 101 9.42 -15.92 -4.68
N PRO A 102 8.89 -15.68 -3.45
CA PRO A 102 9.61 -14.86 -2.49
C PRO A 102 10.95 -15.49 -2.15
N THR A 103 11.99 -14.69 -2.15
CA THR A 103 13.32 -15.13 -1.69
C THR A 103 13.37 -15.19 -0.17
N LYS A 104 14.32 -15.97 0.36
CA LYS A 104 14.58 -16.01 1.82
C LYS A 104 14.85 -14.63 2.39
N ASP A 105 15.64 -13.82 1.68
CA ASP A 105 16.00 -12.47 2.14
C ASP A 105 14.77 -11.56 2.19
N GLN A 106 13.89 -11.62 1.19
CA GLN A 106 12.62 -10.86 1.19
C GLN A 106 11.75 -11.27 2.38
N MET A 107 11.59 -12.56 2.64
CA MET A 107 10.80 -13.04 3.76
C MET A 107 11.43 -12.68 5.11
N SER A 108 12.74 -12.69 5.21
CA SER A 108 13.48 -12.26 6.42
C SER A 108 13.28 -10.75 6.68
N LEU A 109 13.30 -9.92 5.63
CA LEU A 109 13.02 -8.48 5.75
C LEU A 109 11.58 -8.23 6.22
N ILE A 110 10.60 -9.00 5.72
CA ILE A 110 9.22 -8.94 6.20
C ILE A 110 9.15 -9.27 7.69
N CYS A 111 9.79 -10.38 8.13
CA CYS A 111 9.81 -10.77 9.54
C CYS A 111 10.41 -9.66 10.41
N VAL A 112 11.56 -9.09 10.02
CA VAL A 112 12.19 -7.97 10.75
C VAL A 112 11.25 -6.77 10.84
N ALA A 113 10.62 -6.37 9.74
CA ALA A 113 9.74 -5.20 9.69
C ALA A 113 8.49 -5.35 10.56
N VAL A 114 7.84 -6.52 10.53
CA VAL A 114 6.64 -6.77 11.34
C VAL A 114 6.98 -6.96 12.83
N SER A 115 8.11 -7.59 13.14
CA SER A 115 8.59 -7.76 14.52
C SER A 115 8.98 -6.43 15.16
N ALA A 116 9.58 -5.52 14.38
CA ALA A 116 9.88 -4.17 14.81
C ALA A 116 8.64 -3.25 14.91
N GLY A 117 7.48 -3.72 14.45
CA GLY A 117 6.24 -2.92 14.41
C GLY A 117 6.28 -1.76 13.42
N SER A 118 7.24 -1.74 12.48
CA SER A 118 7.34 -0.73 11.42
C SER A 118 6.34 -0.99 10.28
N MET A 119 5.94 -2.24 10.09
CA MET A 119 4.93 -2.66 9.12
C MET A 119 3.80 -3.45 9.79
N PRO A 120 2.54 -3.20 9.40
CA PRO A 120 2.06 -2.09 8.60
C PRO A 120 2.27 -0.73 9.30
N PRO A 121 2.38 0.40 8.56
CA PRO A 121 2.63 1.72 9.13
C PRO A 121 1.56 2.13 10.15
N LEU A 122 1.96 2.87 11.19
CA LEU A 122 1.04 3.27 12.27
C LEU A 122 -0.20 4.03 11.76
N PRO A 123 -0.10 5.03 10.86
CA PRO A 123 -1.28 5.71 10.33
C PRO A 123 -2.25 4.76 9.61
N TYR A 124 -1.70 3.80 8.84
CA TYR A 124 -2.52 2.80 8.16
C TYR A 124 -3.28 1.91 9.16
N ARG A 125 -2.61 1.38 10.20
CA ARG A 125 -3.23 0.54 11.24
C ARG A 125 -4.31 1.26 12.06
N GLN A 126 -4.22 2.60 12.17
CA GLN A 126 -5.23 3.40 12.88
C GLN A 126 -6.53 3.49 12.08
N LEU A 127 -6.43 3.63 10.76
CA LEU A 127 -7.57 3.73 9.84
C LEU A 127 -8.09 2.35 9.40
N HIS A 128 -7.26 1.30 9.49
CA HIS A 128 -7.56 -0.07 9.09
C HIS A 128 -7.33 -1.05 10.26
N PRO A 129 -8.29 -1.19 11.18
CA PRO A 129 -8.13 -2.07 12.36
C PRO A 129 -7.80 -3.52 12.01
N GLN A 130 -8.29 -4.00 10.86
CA GLN A 130 -8.00 -5.34 10.34
C GLN A 130 -6.52 -5.56 9.99
N ALA A 131 -5.77 -4.47 9.77
CA ALA A 131 -4.33 -4.54 9.47
C ALA A 131 -3.45 -4.61 10.73
N LYS A 132 -4.03 -4.53 11.92
CA LYS A 132 -3.28 -4.74 13.17
C LYS A 132 -2.84 -6.19 13.27
N LEU A 133 -1.54 -6.40 13.49
CA LEU A 133 -0.96 -7.72 13.64
C LEU A 133 -1.00 -8.15 15.10
N THR A 134 -1.42 -9.39 15.31
CA THR A 134 -1.26 -10.08 16.60
C THR A 134 0.11 -10.74 16.70
N PRO A 135 0.57 -11.14 17.90
CA PRO A 135 1.81 -11.92 18.02
C PRO A 135 1.81 -13.22 17.18
N GLY A 136 0.64 -13.87 17.06
CA GLY A 136 0.49 -15.05 16.20
C GLY A 136 0.58 -14.76 14.72
N ASP A 137 0.18 -13.56 14.27
CA ASP A 137 0.36 -13.12 12.88
C ASP A 137 1.84 -12.90 12.57
N VAL A 138 2.56 -12.25 13.48
CA VAL A 138 4.01 -12.02 13.35
C VAL A 138 4.75 -13.36 13.29
N ASP A 139 4.45 -14.28 14.21
CA ASP A 139 5.03 -15.63 14.23
C ASP A 139 4.79 -16.38 12.91
N ALA A 140 3.57 -16.32 12.38
CA ALA A 140 3.23 -16.97 11.11
C ALA A 140 4.02 -16.40 9.92
N LEU A 141 4.23 -15.07 9.87
CA LEU A 141 5.03 -14.43 8.82
C LEU A 141 6.51 -14.78 8.95
N CYS A 142 7.05 -14.82 10.17
CA CYS A 142 8.45 -15.19 10.41
C CYS A 142 8.73 -16.66 10.06
N LYS A 143 7.82 -17.57 10.34
CA LYS A 143 7.95 -18.99 9.92
C LYS A 143 8.02 -19.17 8.41
N LEU A 144 7.42 -18.28 7.62
CA LEU A 144 7.60 -18.30 6.16
C LEU A 144 9.04 -18.01 5.75
N ALA A 145 9.76 -17.15 6.48
CA ALA A 145 11.17 -16.87 6.21
C ALA A 145 12.04 -18.12 6.41
N ASP A 146 11.74 -18.91 7.44
CA ASP A 146 12.47 -20.17 7.72
C ASP A 146 12.19 -21.22 6.64
N SER A 147 10.96 -21.30 6.14
CA SER A 147 10.55 -22.29 5.14
C SER A 147 10.97 -21.94 3.71
N ALA A 148 11.15 -20.68 3.38
CA ALA A 148 11.55 -20.22 2.04
C ALA A 148 13.00 -20.60 1.67
N GLY A 149 13.80 -21.03 2.64
CA GLY A 149 15.20 -21.45 2.43
C GLY A 149 15.43 -22.94 2.21
N THR A 150 14.35 -23.74 2.19
CA THR A 150 14.45 -25.23 2.15
C THR A 150 14.01 -25.85 0.82
N ARG A 151 13.85 -25.03 -0.24
CA ARG A 151 13.52 -25.54 -1.59
C ARG A 151 14.65 -25.28 -2.58
#